data_00cfe358c95598d0f0f38d1d165f6d56
#
_entry.id   00cfe358c95598d0f0f38d1d165f6d56
#
_cell.length_a   1.000
_cell.length_b   1.000
_cell.length_c   1.000
_cell.angle_alpha   90.00
_cell.angle_beta   90.00
_cell.angle_gamma   90.00
#
_symmetry.space_group_name_H-M   'P 1'
#
loop_
_entity.id
_entity.type
_entity.pdbx_description
1 polymer ?
#
loop_
_entity_poly.entity_id
_entity_poly.type
_entity_poly.pdbx_seq_one_letter_code
_entity_poly.pdbx_strand_id
1 'polypeptide(L)'
;MGEVTKTRRTLIVPNQAIATYVTQWTYDSHNRLLEMIYPDEEKVTYSYNLGGLLEKVRGYKSYGYNYVNRIGYDKFEQRTYLKYCNGAETFYTYEPARRRLQNLTVNAGGKSIMDNGYTYDAVSNVLSVANKAALPESGKAGGQMAHAYTYDALYRLASATGTYAGADSKTASYRLEMGYDNMHRIVSKKQHLTQQGVQFDGTLHVGYDLAYTYGKTEGKKFQLAEVKDANYRTEENPDSVAKVDNNHTYTYDANGNLVYVNTGRIKQDGALDSMAAERKLRWDEENRLTASDDTLNATDE
;
A
#
# COMPACT_ATOMS: atom_id res chain seq x y z
N MET A 1 -1.93 6.06 34.21
CA MET A 1 -1.72 7.45 33.72
C MET A 1 -0.28 7.54 33.29
N GLY A 2 0.00 7.98 32.11
CA GLY A 2 1.31 8.03 31.46
C GLY A 2 1.16 8.44 29.99
N GLU A 3 -0.05 8.93 29.63
CA GLU A 3 -0.36 9.38 28.29
C GLU A 3 0.44 10.65 27.97
N VAL A 4 0.98 10.67 26.75
CA VAL A 4 1.70 11.83 26.25
C VAL A 4 0.69 12.93 25.94
N THR A 5 0.77 14.06 26.62
CA THR A 5 -0.11 15.23 26.42
C THR A 5 0.50 16.29 25.49
N LYS A 6 1.82 16.24 25.27
CA LYS A 6 2.50 17.18 24.40
C LYS A 6 3.82 16.62 23.88
N THR A 7 4.07 16.77 22.59
CA THR A 7 5.40 16.56 22.01
C THR A 7 5.89 17.84 21.35
N ARG A 8 7.19 18.06 21.39
CA ARG A 8 7.88 19.12 20.65
C ARG A 8 8.98 18.46 19.84
N ARG A 9 8.94 18.61 18.53
CA ARG A 9 9.99 18.15 17.61
C ARG A 9 10.61 19.37 16.96
N THR A 10 11.91 19.56 17.16
CA THR A 10 12.69 20.60 16.49
C THR A 10 13.56 19.96 15.42
N LEU A 11 13.44 20.43 14.19
CA LEU A 11 14.28 20.03 13.06
C LEU A 11 15.36 21.10 12.86
N ILE A 12 16.61 20.65 12.85
CA ILE A 12 17.79 21.47 12.55
C ILE A 12 18.38 20.89 11.26
N VAL A 13 18.21 21.62 10.17
CA VAL A 13 18.75 21.24 8.85
C VAL A 13 19.81 22.25 8.48
N PRO A 14 21.03 21.84 8.09
CA PRO A 14 22.07 22.75 7.67
C PRO A 14 21.56 23.71 6.58
N ASN A 15 21.89 24.98 6.73
CA ASN A 15 21.50 26.06 5.81
C ASN A 15 19.98 26.32 5.66
N GLN A 16 19.16 25.85 6.60
CA GLN A 16 17.74 26.11 6.67
C GLN A 16 17.34 26.71 8.02
N ALA A 17 16.18 27.36 8.09
CA ALA A 17 15.64 27.86 9.33
C ALA A 17 15.25 26.68 10.26
N ILE A 18 15.50 26.85 11.55
CA ILE A 18 15.07 25.86 12.56
C ILE A 18 13.54 25.83 12.59
N ALA A 19 12.97 24.65 12.40
CA ALA A 19 11.53 24.43 12.46
C ALA A 19 11.16 23.63 13.71
N THR A 20 10.18 24.13 14.47
CA THR A 20 9.67 23.43 15.66
C THR A 20 8.19 23.12 15.47
N TYR A 21 7.85 21.85 15.61
CA TYR A 21 6.50 21.32 15.53
C TYR A 21 6.02 20.91 16.91
N VAL A 22 4.85 21.39 17.31
CA VAL A 22 4.24 21.06 18.61
C VAL A 22 2.92 20.36 18.34
N THR A 23 2.73 19.17 18.91
CA THR A 23 1.47 18.45 18.91
C THR A 23 1.01 18.25 20.34
N GLN A 24 -0.29 18.45 20.61
CA GLN A 24 -0.86 18.33 21.96
C GLN A 24 -2.06 17.39 21.93
N TRP A 25 -2.32 16.69 23.04
CA TRP A 25 -3.42 15.75 23.21
C TRP A 25 -4.09 15.96 24.56
N THR A 26 -5.40 15.77 24.60
CA THR A 26 -6.18 15.66 25.84
C THR A 26 -6.95 14.35 25.84
N TYR A 27 -7.19 13.82 27.03
CA TYR A 27 -7.82 12.53 27.24
C TYR A 27 -8.96 12.65 28.24
N ASP A 28 -9.91 11.73 28.18
CA ASP A 28 -10.96 11.60 29.19
C ASP A 28 -10.50 10.73 30.37
N SER A 29 -11.41 10.52 31.33
CA SER A 29 -11.16 9.69 32.52
C SER A 29 -10.97 8.20 32.22
N HIS A 30 -11.22 7.76 30.98
CA HIS A 30 -11.02 6.40 30.50
C HIS A 30 -9.80 6.29 29.58
N ASN A 31 -8.93 7.30 29.57
CA ASN A 31 -7.74 7.41 28.72
C ASN A 31 -8.04 7.39 27.21
N ARG A 32 -9.26 7.81 26.80
CA ARG A 32 -9.61 7.96 25.39
C ARG A 32 -9.26 9.37 24.93
N LEU A 33 -8.72 9.48 23.71
CA LEU A 33 -8.33 10.75 23.10
C LEU A 33 -9.57 11.64 22.88
N LEU A 34 -9.63 12.80 23.54
CA LEU A 34 -10.71 13.77 23.34
C LEU A 34 -10.35 14.81 22.26
N GLU A 35 -9.11 15.27 22.30
CA GLU A 35 -8.68 16.36 21.44
C GLU A 35 -7.22 16.19 21.05
N MET A 36 -6.91 16.55 19.80
CA MET A 36 -5.56 16.66 19.28
C MET A 36 -5.39 18.03 18.62
N ILE A 37 -4.30 18.73 18.94
CA ILE A 37 -3.92 19.98 18.29
C ILE A 37 -2.66 19.72 17.46
N TYR A 38 -2.76 19.94 16.17
CA TYR A 38 -1.67 19.77 15.22
C TYR A 38 -0.70 20.97 15.25
N PRO A 39 0.51 20.83 14.68
CA PRO A 39 1.50 21.92 14.64
C PRO A 39 1.02 23.18 13.88
N ASP A 40 0.08 23.04 12.98
CA ASP A 40 -0.54 24.14 12.22
C ASP A 40 -1.79 24.71 12.90
N GLU A 41 -1.96 24.39 14.21
CA GLU A 41 -3.03 24.84 15.11
C GLU A 41 -4.42 24.27 14.77
N GLU A 42 -4.52 23.34 13.81
CA GLU A 42 -5.76 22.62 13.63
C GLU A 42 -6.09 21.79 14.86
N LYS A 43 -7.31 21.93 15.36
CA LYS A 43 -7.86 21.20 16.50
C LYS A 43 -8.79 20.09 16.00
N VAL A 44 -8.54 18.87 16.37
CA VAL A 44 -9.40 17.72 16.06
C VAL A 44 -10.00 17.16 17.35
N THR A 45 -11.32 17.03 17.39
CA THR A 45 -12.08 16.51 18.53
C THR A 45 -12.70 15.16 18.19
N TYR A 46 -12.70 14.28 19.17
CA TYR A 46 -13.20 12.90 19.09
C TYR A 46 -14.38 12.73 20.02
N SER A 47 -15.49 12.23 19.52
CA SER A 47 -16.70 11.94 20.32
C SER A 47 -16.95 10.44 20.36
N TYR A 48 -17.38 9.95 21.50
CA TYR A 48 -17.60 8.54 21.77
C TYR A 48 -19.08 8.27 22.09
N ASN A 49 -19.58 7.13 21.69
CA ASN A 49 -20.92 6.68 22.05
C ASN A 49 -20.95 6.17 23.51
N LEU A 50 -22.13 5.80 24.00
CA LEU A 50 -22.32 5.28 25.36
C LEU A 50 -21.55 3.99 25.63
N GLY A 51 -21.23 3.19 24.61
CA GLY A 51 -20.39 2.00 24.71
C GLY A 51 -18.88 2.31 24.68
N GLY A 52 -18.47 3.59 24.59
CA GLY A 52 -17.08 3.97 24.57
C GLY A 52 -16.39 3.88 23.18
N LEU A 53 -17.13 3.59 22.13
CA LEU A 53 -16.62 3.50 20.78
C LEU A 53 -16.67 4.86 20.08
N LEU A 54 -15.68 5.13 19.23
CA LEU A 54 -15.59 6.38 18.47
C LEU A 54 -16.81 6.56 17.57
N GLU A 55 -17.53 7.66 17.72
CA GLU A 55 -18.76 7.93 16.96
C GLU A 55 -18.59 9.02 15.91
N LYS A 56 -17.78 10.05 16.23
CA LYS A 56 -17.61 11.23 15.38
C LYS A 56 -16.22 11.84 15.52
N VAL A 57 -15.72 12.43 14.44
CA VAL A 57 -14.46 13.20 14.41
C VAL A 57 -14.72 14.56 13.77
N ARG A 58 -14.36 15.63 14.48
CA ARG A 58 -14.57 17.01 14.02
C ARG A 58 -13.26 17.79 14.04
N GLY A 59 -12.96 18.49 12.96
CA GLY A 59 -11.88 19.44 12.84
C GLY A 59 -12.34 20.88 13.07
N TYR A 60 -11.44 21.72 13.51
CA TYR A 60 -11.60 23.17 13.63
C TYR A 60 -10.24 23.85 13.38
N LYS A 61 -10.24 24.75 12.41
CA LYS A 61 -9.14 25.67 12.15
C LYS A 61 -9.74 26.98 11.71
N SER A 62 -10.06 27.86 11.55
CA SER A 62 -10.83 29.04 11.18
C SER A 62 -12.36 28.81 11.27
N TYR A 63 -12.82 27.66 10.87
CA TYR A 63 -14.22 27.19 10.99
C TYR A 63 -14.27 25.70 11.34
N GLY A 64 -15.41 25.25 11.84
CA GLY A 64 -15.61 23.85 12.21
C GLY A 64 -16.17 23.01 11.07
N TYR A 65 -15.65 21.80 10.89
CA TYR A 65 -16.08 20.80 9.90
C TYR A 65 -15.97 19.40 10.46
N ASN A 66 -16.75 18.48 9.95
CA ASN A 66 -16.64 17.08 10.37
C ASN A 66 -15.73 16.33 9.39
N TYR A 67 -14.75 15.60 9.88
CA TYR A 67 -14.05 14.58 9.10
C TYR A 67 -14.92 13.34 8.95
N VAL A 68 -15.49 12.90 10.07
CA VAL A 68 -16.40 11.77 10.16
C VAL A 68 -17.67 12.25 10.83
N ASN A 69 -18.79 12.14 10.12
CA ASN A 69 -20.10 12.53 10.63
C ASN A 69 -20.67 11.52 11.61
N ARG A 70 -20.47 10.22 11.32
CA ARG A 70 -21.01 9.15 12.15
C ARG A 70 -20.29 7.84 11.88
N ILE A 71 -20.06 7.06 12.95
CA ILE A 71 -19.66 5.66 12.90
C ILE A 71 -20.72 4.84 13.62
N GLY A 72 -21.17 3.73 13.03
CA GLY A 72 -22.09 2.77 13.62
C GLY A 72 -21.39 1.44 13.86
N TYR A 73 -21.83 0.74 14.90
CA TYR A 73 -21.29 -0.54 15.33
C TYR A 73 -22.40 -1.56 15.58
N ASP A 74 -22.08 -2.83 15.47
CA ASP A 74 -22.94 -3.91 15.91
C ASP A 74 -22.73 -4.22 17.40
N LYS A 75 -23.48 -5.22 17.91
CA LYS A 75 -23.38 -5.68 19.31
C LYS A 75 -22.03 -6.31 19.69
N PHE A 76 -21.14 -6.53 18.74
CA PHE A 76 -19.81 -7.08 18.93
C PHE A 76 -18.72 -6.04 18.66
N GLU A 77 -19.11 -4.75 18.62
CA GLU A 77 -18.22 -3.60 18.39
C GLU A 77 -17.56 -3.58 17.00
N GLN A 78 -18.07 -4.39 16.06
CA GLN A 78 -17.64 -4.33 14.68
C GLN A 78 -18.31 -3.14 13.98
N ARG A 79 -17.54 -2.39 13.20
CA ARG A 79 -18.04 -1.25 12.44
C ARG A 79 -19.03 -1.72 11.37
N THR A 80 -20.25 -1.22 11.40
CA THR A 80 -21.28 -1.51 10.39
C THR A 80 -21.58 -0.35 9.47
N TYR A 81 -21.22 0.87 9.89
CA TYR A 81 -21.50 2.10 9.16
C TYR A 81 -20.45 3.17 9.39
N LEU A 82 -20.16 3.95 8.35
CA LEU A 82 -19.28 5.12 8.42
C LEU A 82 -19.75 6.17 7.42
N LYS A 83 -19.99 7.41 7.90
CA LYS A 83 -20.35 8.55 7.07
C LYS A 83 -19.27 9.61 7.15
N TYR A 84 -18.71 9.96 6.00
CA TYR A 84 -17.71 11.02 5.84
C TYR A 84 -18.35 12.39 5.63
N CYS A 85 -17.57 13.45 5.80
CA CYS A 85 -18.01 14.83 5.62
C CYS A 85 -18.42 15.18 4.17
N ASN A 86 -17.83 14.50 3.18
CA ASN A 86 -18.17 14.66 1.76
C ASN A 86 -19.46 13.95 1.37
N GLY A 87 -20.18 13.36 2.35
CA GLY A 87 -21.44 12.65 2.14
C GLY A 87 -21.26 11.19 1.72
N ALA A 88 -20.04 10.70 1.51
CA ALA A 88 -19.83 9.28 1.24
C ALA A 88 -20.16 8.42 2.46
N GLU A 89 -20.75 7.27 2.21
CA GLU A 89 -21.20 6.33 3.23
C GLU A 89 -20.62 4.94 2.95
N THR A 90 -20.06 4.31 3.99
CA THR A 90 -19.56 2.94 3.91
C THR A 90 -20.39 2.03 4.81
N PHE A 91 -20.78 0.90 4.28
CA PHE A 91 -21.54 -0.15 4.97
C PHE A 91 -20.70 -1.42 5.04
N TYR A 92 -20.74 -2.08 6.18
CA TYR A 92 -20.01 -3.32 6.43
C TYR A 92 -21.00 -4.39 6.87
N THR A 93 -20.93 -5.57 6.27
CA THR A 93 -21.68 -6.75 6.74
C THR A 93 -20.69 -7.86 7.06
N TYR A 94 -21.04 -8.65 8.06
CA TYR A 94 -20.22 -9.72 8.58
C TYR A 94 -20.98 -11.04 8.55
N GLU A 95 -20.25 -12.13 8.26
CA GLU A 95 -20.84 -13.45 8.36
C GLU A 95 -21.22 -13.76 9.83
N PRO A 96 -22.38 -14.38 10.09
CA PRO A 96 -22.85 -14.60 11.47
C PRO A 96 -21.96 -15.53 12.28
N ALA A 97 -21.40 -16.58 11.66
CA ALA A 97 -20.72 -17.66 12.38
C ALA A 97 -19.32 -17.27 12.87
N ARG A 98 -18.50 -16.64 12.01
CA ARG A 98 -17.09 -16.32 12.30
C ARG A 98 -16.80 -14.84 12.35
N ARG A 99 -17.81 -14.02 12.06
CA ARG A 99 -17.73 -12.56 12.14
C ARG A 99 -16.68 -11.94 11.21
N ARG A 100 -16.35 -12.65 10.12
CA ARG A 100 -15.48 -12.13 9.08
C ARG A 100 -16.25 -11.17 8.17
N LEU A 101 -15.57 -10.20 7.59
CA LEU A 101 -16.18 -9.24 6.68
C LEU A 101 -16.72 -9.97 5.44
N GLN A 102 -18.03 -9.92 5.23
CA GLN A 102 -18.69 -10.55 4.09
C GLN A 102 -18.86 -9.58 2.93
N ASN A 103 -19.21 -8.33 3.23
CA ASN A 103 -19.38 -7.30 2.22
C ASN A 103 -18.97 -5.93 2.76
N LEU A 104 -18.43 -5.09 1.87
CA LEU A 104 -18.13 -3.67 2.10
C LEU A 104 -18.66 -2.88 0.92
N THR A 105 -19.66 -2.01 1.16
CA THR A 105 -20.25 -1.14 0.15
C THR A 105 -19.92 0.31 0.43
N VAL A 106 -19.50 1.06 -0.58
CA VAL A 106 -19.30 2.51 -0.50
C VAL A 106 -20.26 3.21 -1.45
N ASN A 107 -21.09 4.08 -0.90
CA ASN A 107 -22.00 4.93 -1.65
C ASN A 107 -21.52 6.38 -1.65
N ALA A 108 -21.53 7.02 -2.81
CA ALA A 108 -21.22 8.44 -2.96
C ALA A 108 -22.09 9.04 -4.08
N GLY A 109 -22.60 10.26 -3.89
CA GLY A 109 -23.44 10.92 -4.88
C GLY A 109 -24.70 10.13 -5.28
N GLY A 110 -25.29 9.36 -4.35
CA GLY A 110 -26.46 8.52 -4.60
C GLY A 110 -26.22 7.24 -5.40
N LYS A 111 -24.94 6.90 -5.68
CA LYS A 111 -24.55 5.68 -6.42
C LYS A 111 -23.62 4.83 -5.56
N SER A 112 -23.67 3.50 -5.74
CA SER A 112 -22.67 2.59 -5.20
C SER A 112 -21.42 2.67 -6.07
N ILE A 113 -20.30 3.14 -5.50
CA ILE A 113 -19.00 3.26 -6.19
C ILE A 113 -18.09 2.08 -5.90
N MET A 114 -18.39 1.31 -4.85
CA MET A 114 -17.69 0.09 -4.47
C MET A 114 -18.67 -0.86 -3.79
N ASP A 115 -18.63 -2.14 -4.16
CA ASP A 115 -19.43 -3.21 -3.56
C ASP A 115 -18.59 -4.49 -3.52
N ASN A 116 -17.71 -4.59 -2.52
CA ASN A 116 -16.75 -5.69 -2.38
C ASN A 116 -17.36 -6.83 -1.57
N GLY A 117 -17.52 -7.98 -2.22
CA GLY A 117 -17.82 -9.25 -1.56
C GLY A 117 -16.54 -10.05 -1.29
N TYR A 118 -16.48 -10.72 -0.14
CA TYR A 118 -15.33 -11.50 0.33
C TYR A 118 -15.72 -12.95 0.54
N THR A 119 -14.83 -13.89 0.18
CA THR A 119 -14.97 -15.30 0.53
C THR A 119 -13.70 -15.80 1.21
N TYR A 120 -13.85 -16.83 2.03
CA TYR A 120 -12.79 -17.33 2.89
C TYR A 120 -12.73 -18.85 2.89
N ASP A 121 -11.58 -19.39 3.17
CA ASP A 121 -11.43 -20.81 3.49
C ASP A 121 -11.79 -21.12 4.96
N ALA A 122 -11.62 -22.37 5.35
CA ALA A 122 -11.92 -22.84 6.70
C ALA A 122 -11.06 -22.22 7.79
N VAL A 123 -9.86 -21.75 7.47
CA VAL A 123 -8.90 -21.13 8.41
C VAL A 123 -8.86 -19.61 8.29
N SER A 124 -9.79 -19.02 7.52
CA SER A 124 -9.98 -17.58 7.34
C SER A 124 -8.98 -16.89 6.41
N ASN A 125 -8.28 -17.62 5.55
CA ASN A 125 -7.59 -16.99 4.42
C ASN A 125 -8.62 -16.45 3.42
N VAL A 126 -8.38 -15.29 2.85
CA VAL A 126 -9.25 -14.68 1.84
C VAL A 126 -9.10 -15.43 0.52
N LEU A 127 -10.14 -16.12 0.06
CA LEU A 127 -10.15 -16.83 -1.23
C LEU A 127 -10.49 -15.93 -2.40
N SER A 128 -11.37 -14.95 -2.19
CA SER A 128 -11.71 -13.99 -3.24
C SER A 128 -12.16 -12.65 -2.70
N VAL A 129 -11.97 -11.62 -3.52
CA VAL A 129 -12.56 -10.29 -3.37
C VAL A 129 -13.14 -9.89 -4.71
N ALA A 130 -14.42 -9.51 -4.76
CA ALA A 130 -15.06 -9.09 -6.00
C ALA A 130 -15.85 -7.80 -5.78
N ASN A 131 -15.55 -6.76 -6.55
CA ASN A 131 -16.35 -5.53 -6.61
C ASN A 131 -17.47 -5.70 -7.62
N LYS A 132 -18.71 -5.64 -7.15
CA LYS A 132 -19.94 -5.80 -7.94
C LYS A 132 -20.64 -4.47 -8.24
N ALA A 133 -20.02 -3.34 -7.91
CA ALA A 133 -20.57 -2.02 -8.25
C ALA A 133 -20.84 -1.94 -9.77
N ALA A 134 -21.80 -1.11 -10.16
CA ALA A 134 -22.11 -0.90 -11.57
C ALA A 134 -20.89 -0.36 -12.32
N LEU A 135 -20.77 -0.72 -13.60
CA LEU A 135 -19.75 -0.12 -14.47
C LEU A 135 -19.94 1.40 -14.53
N PRO A 136 -18.86 2.17 -14.54
CA PRO A 136 -18.95 3.61 -14.68
C PRO A 136 -19.48 4.02 -16.07
N GLU A 137 -20.02 5.23 -16.14
CA GLU A 137 -20.41 5.85 -17.42
C GLU A 137 -19.18 6.07 -18.31
N SER A 138 -19.41 6.21 -19.63
CA SER A 138 -18.35 6.48 -20.60
C SER A 138 -17.45 7.64 -20.16
N GLY A 139 -16.14 7.47 -20.30
CA GLY A 139 -15.12 8.45 -19.91
C GLY A 139 -14.93 8.64 -18.41
N LYS A 140 -15.62 7.89 -17.55
CA LYS A 140 -15.45 7.96 -16.08
C LYS A 140 -14.51 6.89 -15.57
N ALA A 141 -13.77 7.23 -14.51
CA ALA A 141 -12.91 6.28 -13.80
C ALA A 141 -13.72 5.34 -12.89
N GLY A 142 -13.14 4.20 -12.57
CA GLY A 142 -13.73 3.13 -11.76
C GLY A 142 -13.92 1.86 -12.56
N GLY A 143 -14.65 0.88 -12.02
CA GLY A 143 -14.92 -0.38 -12.67
C GLY A 143 -15.07 -1.53 -11.70
N GLN A 144 -15.43 -2.68 -12.24
CA GLN A 144 -15.50 -3.93 -11.50
C GLN A 144 -14.12 -4.59 -11.45
N MET A 145 -13.78 -5.15 -10.31
CA MET A 145 -12.57 -5.95 -10.12
C MET A 145 -12.94 -7.24 -9.40
N ALA A 146 -12.31 -8.33 -9.82
CA ALA A 146 -12.41 -9.60 -9.12
C ALA A 146 -11.00 -10.18 -8.93
N HIS A 147 -10.71 -10.67 -7.73
CA HIS A 147 -9.45 -11.31 -7.39
C HIS A 147 -9.73 -12.67 -6.76
N ALA A 148 -8.92 -13.66 -7.11
CA ALA A 148 -8.93 -14.98 -6.48
C ALA A 148 -7.53 -15.33 -6.01
N TYR A 149 -7.43 -15.99 -4.85
CA TYR A 149 -6.17 -16.27 -4.17
C TYR A 149 -6.08 -17.76 -3.82
N THR A 150 -4.87 -18.31 -3.91
CA THR A 150 -4.55 -19.62 -3.37
C THR A 150 -3.37 -19.53 -2.41
N TYR A 151 -3.32 -20.46 -1.48
CA TYR A 151 -2.31 -20.48 -0.43
C TYR A 151 -1.58 -21.82 -0.42
N ASP A 152 -0.35 -21.81 0.05
CA ASP A 152 0.39 -23.04 0.30
C ASP A 152 0.01 -23.65 1.67
N ALA A 153 0.63 -24.79 2.00
CA ALA A 153 0.37 -25.50 3.26
C ALA A 153 0.74 -24.69 4.52
N LEU A 154 1.50 -23.62 4.39
CA LEU A 154 1.89 -22.71 5.47
C LEU A 154 1.09 -21.39 5.45
N TYR A 155 -0.03 -21.37 4.71
CA TYR A 155 -0.91 -20.20 4.55
C TYR A 155 -0.25 -18.97 3.92
N ARG A 156 0.83 -19.17 3.14
CA ARG A 156 1.47 -18.10 2.37
C ARG A 156 0.80 -18.01 0.99
N LEU A 157 0.68 -16.81 0.44
CA LEU A 157 0.07 -16.60 -0.87
C LEU A 157 0.87 -17.35 -1.96
N ALA A 158 0.27 -18.38 -2.55
CA ALA A 158 0.89 -19.16 -3.62
C ALA A 158 0.58 -18.58 -5.00
N SER A 159 -0.67 -18.18 -5.24
CA SER A 159 -1.06 -17.53 -6.49
C SER A 159 -2.19 -16.52 -6.30
N ALA A 160 -2.29 -15.59 -7.23
CA ALA A 160 -3.44 -14.71 -7.36
C ALA A 160 -3.79 -14.54 -8.85
N THR A 161 -5.07 -14.42 -9.12
CA THR A 161 -5.58 -13.99 -10.42
C THR A 161 -6.51 -12.81 -10.23
N GLY A 162 -6.61 -11.95 -11.23
CA GLY A 162 -7.55 -10.84 -11.16
C GLY A 162 -8.05 -10.44 -12.53
N THR A 163 -9.24 -9.84 -12.53
CA THR A 163 -9.88 -9.27 -13.71
C THR A 163 -10.38 -7.87 -13.39
N TYR A 164 -10.42 -7.04 -14.40
CA TYR A 164 -10.96 -5.70 -14.35
C TYR A 164 -11.87 -5.47 -15.55
N ALA A 165 -13.00 -4.81 -15.33
CA ALA A 165 -13.88 -4.30 -16.37
C ALA A 165 -14.25 -2.85 -16.04
N GLY A 166 -13.93 -1.95 -16.96
CA GLY A 166 -14.20 -0.52 -16.84
C GLY A 166 -15.21 -0.01 -17.86
N ALA A 167 -15.42 1.31 -17.90
CA ALA A 167 -16.16 1.97 -18.96
C ALA A 167 -15.51 1.70 -20.32
N ASP A 168 -16.28 1.92 -21.38
CA ASP A 168 -15.80 1.88 -22.78
C ASP A 168 -15.11 0.56 -23.16
N SER A 169 -15.61 -0.57 -22.62
CA SER A 169 -15.07 -1.91 -22.85
C SER A 169 -13.60 -2.10 -22.41
N LYS A 170 -13.10 -1.26 -21.52
CA LYS A 170 -11.77 -1.40 -20.95
C LYS A 170 -11.70 -2.63 -20.06
N THR A 171 -10.74 -3.49 -20.31
CA THR A 171 -10.53 -4.72 -19.54
C THR A 171 -9.08 -4.94 -19.18
N ALA A 172 -8.84 -5.62 -18.07
CA ALA A 172 -7.52 -6.13 -17.72
C ALA A 172 -7.63 -7.45 -16.97
N SER A 173 -6.57 -8.26 -17.05
CA SER A 173 -6.44 -9.46 -16.25
C SER A 173 -4.99 -9.67 -15.86
N TYR A 174 -4.76 -10.30 -14.71
CA TYR A 174 -3.41 -10.69 -14.29
C TYR A 174 -3.37 -12.06 -13.66
N ARG A 175 -2.20 -12.67 -13.70
CA ARG A 175 -1.83 -13.85 -12.93
C ARG A 175 -0.55 -13.58 -12.16
N LEU A 176 -0.54 -13.88 -10.87
CA LEU A 176 0.61 -13.82 -9.96
C LEU A 176 0.91 -15.21 -9.44
N GLU A 177 2.19 -15.56 -9.39
CA GLU A 177 2.71 -16.77 -8.73
C GLU A 177 3.84 -16.37 -7.78
N MET A 178 3.85 -16.98 -6.59
CA MET A 178 4.82 -16.72 -5.53
C MET A 178 5.54 -17.99 -5.14
N GLY A 179 6.84 -17.95 -4.99
CA GLY A 179 7.65 -19.03 -4.47
C GLY A 179 8.41 -18.63 -3.22
N TYR A 180 8.57 -19.55 -2.28
CA TYR A 180 9.21 -19.30 -1.00
C TYR A 180 10.21 -20.41 -0.67
N ASP A 181 11.22 -20.06 0.09
CA ASP A 181 12.13 -21.03 0.69
C ASP A 181 11.69 -21.49 2.10
N ASN A 182 12.50 -22.35 2.70
CA ASN A 182 12.25 -22.90 4.03
C ASN A 182 12.35 -21.84 5.17
N MET A 183 12.90 -20.67 4.89
CA MET A 183 12.98 -19.54 5.83
C MET A 183 11.87 -18.52 5.60
N HIS A 184 10.84 -18.88 4.82
CA HIS A 184 9.71 -18.04 4.41
C HIS A 184 10.08 -16.80 3.59
N ARG A 185 11.29 -16.75 3.02
CA ARG A 185 11.70 -15.65 2.14
C ARG A 185 11.14 -15.88 0.74
N ILE A 186 10.76 -14.83 0.05
CA ILE A 186 10.30 -14.89 -1.34
C ILE A 186 11.52 -15.20 -2.23
N VAL A 187 11.50 -16.30 -2.96
CA VAL A 187 12.57 -16.68 -3.90
C VAL A 187 12.15 -16.48 -5.36
N SER A 188 10.83 -16.44 -5.63
CA SER A 188 10.31 -16.09 -6.95
C SER A 188 9.01 -15.35 -6.85
N LYS A 189 8.80 -14.41 -7.77
CA LYS A 189 7.54 -13.69 -7.95
C LYS A 189 7.34 -13.45 -9.45
N LYS A 190 6.29 -14.03 -10.02
CA LYS A 190 5.96 -13.87 -11.44
C LYS A 190 4.60 -13.22 -11.56
N GLN A 191 4.51 -12.16 -12.34
CA GLN A 191 3.23 -11.53 -12.64
C GLN A 191 3.15 -11.18 -14.10
N HIS A 192 2.06 -11.60 -14.74
CA HIS A 192 1.75 -11.28 -16.12
C HIS A 192 0.39 -10.61 -16.15
N LEU A 193 0.32 -9.48 -16.85
CA LEU A 193 -0.87 -8.65 -16.98
C LEU A 193 -1.15 -8.44 -18.46
N THR A 194 -2.41 -8.56 -18.82
CA THR A 194 -2.95 -8.18 -20.13
C THR A 194 -4.01 -7.11 -19.91
N GLN A 195 -3.97 -6.03 -20.67
CA GLN A 195 -4.99 -4.99 -20.64
C GLN A 195 -5.38 -4.55 -22.04
N GLN A 196 -6.65 -4.16 -22.19
CA GLN A 196 -7.26 -3.71 -23.42
C GLN A 196 -7.87 -2.33 -23.19
N GLY A 197 -7.41 -1.32 -23.95
CA GLY A 197 -7.96 0.03 -23.92
C GLY A 197 -7.86 0.76 -22.58
N VAL A 198 -7.05 0.27 -21.62
CA VAL A 198 -6.95 0.88 -20.27
C VAL A 198 -5.96 2.03 -20.28
N GLN A 199 -4.74 1.79 -20.71
CA GLN A 199 -3.65 2.76 -20.68
C GLN A 199 -3.55 3.51 -22.03
N PHE A 200 -3.82 2.82 -23.13
CA PHE A 200 -3.92 3.37 -24.50
C PHE A 200 -4.90 2.54 -25.34
N ASP A 201 -5.23 3.03 -26.54
CA ASP A 201 -6.07 2.28 -27.47
C ASP A 201 -5.29 1.08 -28.02
N GLY A 202 -5.60 -0.12 -27.55
CA GLY A 202 -4.95 -1.36 -27.94
C GLY A 202 -4.76 -2.32 -26.79
N THR A 203 -4.02 -3.40 -27.07
CA THR A 203 -3.70 -4.43 -26.09
C THR A 203 -2.27 -4.25 -25.58
N LEU A 204 -2.08 -4.27 -24.28
CA LEU A 204 -0.77 -4.25 -23.64
C LEU A 204 -0.55 -5.55 -22.88
N HIS A 205 0.59 -6.19 -23.11
CA HIS A 205 1.07 -7.34 -22.34
C HIS A 205 2.31 -6.92 -21.57
N VAL A 206 2.20 -6.83 -20.26
CA VAL A 206 3.34 -6.51 -19.37
C VAL A 206 3.48 -7.57 -18.30
N GLY A 207 4.69 -7.73 -17.78
CA GLY A 207 4.91 -8.69 -16.72
C GLY A 207 6.36 -8.75 -16.31
N TYR A 208 6.60 -9.53 -15.25
CA TYR A 208 7.92 -9.81 -14.74
C TYR A 208 8.00 -11.23 -14.19
N ASP A 209 9.19 -11.83 -14.28
CA ASP A 209 9.55 -13.11 -13.68
C ASP A 209 10.76 -12.90 -12.78
N LEU A 210 10.49 -12.48 -11.54
CA LEU A 210 11.53 -12.10 -10.58
C LEU A 210 12.08 -13.32 -9.83
N ALA A 211 13.40 -13.43 -9.82
CA ALA A 211 14.16 -14.34 -8.96
C ALA A 211 14.90 -13.52 -7.89
N TYR A 212 14.80 -13.95 -6.63
CA TYR A 212 15.37 -13.27 -5.47
C TYR A 212 16.54 -14.06 -4.90
N THR A 213 17.67 -13.41 -4.73
CA THR A 213 18.87 -13.99 -4.11
C THR A 213 19.20 -13.27 -2.81
N TYR A 214 19.44 -14.02 -1.76
CA TYR A 214 19.76 -13.50 -0.44
C TYR A 214 21.22 -13.70 -0.08
N GLY A 215 21.72 -12.94 0.88
CA GLY A 215 23.08 -13.04 1.39
C GLY A 215 23.41 -14.45 1.88
N LYS A 216 24.63 -14.91 1.58
CA LYS A 216 25.13 -16.23 1.98
C LYS A 216 25.95 -16.20 3.27
N THR A 217 26.47 -15.00 3.63
CA THR A 217 27.31 -14.81 4.81
C THR A 217 26.47 -14.87 6.08
N GLU A 218 27.04 -15.40 7.16
CA GLU A 218 26.41 -15.38 8.48
C GLU A 218 26.06 -13.94 8.89
N GLY A 219 24.89 -13.77 9.52
CA GLY A 219 24.34 -12.46 9.85
C GLY A 219 23.65 -11.73 8.68
N LYS A 220 23.87 -12.15 7.42
CA LYS A 220 23.29 -11.53 6.21
C LYS A 220 22.28 -12.41 5.47
N LYS A 221 21.91 -13.55 6.01
CA LYS A 221 21.03 -14.55 5.35
C LYS A 221 19.64 -14.02 5.03
N PHE A 222 19.17 -12.96 5.71
CA PHE A 222 17.89 -12.31 5.45
C PHE A 222 17.98 -11.05 4.59
N GLN A 223 19.20 -10.57 4.31
CA GLN A 223 19.39 -9.42 3.44
C GLN A 223 19.24 -9.83 1.97
N LEU A 224 18.37 -9.13 1.25
CA LEU A 224 18.21 -9.31 -0.19
C LEU A 224 19.49 -8.82 -0.89
N ALA A 225 20.14 -9.68 -1.64
CA ALA A 225 21.38 -9.33 -2.36
C ALA A 225 21.10 -8.91 -3.81
N GLU A 226 20.16 -9.61 -4.46
CA GLU A 226 19.90 -9.44 -5.88
C GLU A 226 18.43 -9.79 -6.20
N VAL A 227 17.85 -9.05 -7.14
CA VAL A 227 16.61 -9.42 -7.84
C VAL A 227 16.86 -9.37 -9.33
N LYS A 228 16.60 -10.46 -10.03
CA LYS A 228 16.72 -10.57 -11.47
C LYS A 228 15.36 -10.82 -12.11
N ASP A 229 15.02 -10.08 -13.17
CA ASP A 229 13.83 -10.29 -13.97
C ASP A 229 14.18 -11.04 -15.27
N ALA A 230 13.71 -12.27 -15.39
CA ALA A 230 13.92 -13.11 -16.56
C ALA A 230 12.91 -12.83 -17.70
N ASN A 231 11.88 -12.03 -17.46
CA ASN A 231 10.82 -11.73 -18.45
C ASN A 231 10.50 -10.22 -18.50
N TYR A 232 11.55 -9.41 -18.45
CA TYR A 232 11.41 -7.96 -18.54
C TYR A 232 10.83 -7.53 -19.90
N ARG A 233 9.78 -6.71 -19.86
CA ARG A 233 9.13 -6.15 -21.06
C ARG A 233 9.05 -4.64 -20.91
N THR A 234 9.09 -3.93 -22.02
CA THR A 234 8.95 -2.46 -22.06
C THR A 234 7.62 -2.07 -22.67
N GLU A 235 7.21 -0.82 -22.47
CA GLU A 235 6.01 -0.28 -23.13
C GLU A 235 6.18 -0.22 -24.65
N GLU A 236 7.41 -0.03 -25.15
CA GLU A 236 7.72 -0.04 -26.58
C GLU A 236 7.68 -1.46 -27.21
N ASN A 237 7.92 -2.49 -26.37
CA ASN A 237 7.94 -3.88 -26.81
C ASN A 237 7.13 -4.77 -25.84
N PRO A 238 5.82 -4.56 -25.71
CA PRO A 238 5.01 -5.25 -24.72
C PRO A 238 4.82 -6.74 -24.99
N ASP A 239 4.99 -7.18 -26.23
CA ASP A 239 4.77 -8.57 -26.68
C ASP A 239 6.04 -9.40 -26.68
N SER A 240 7.19 -8.81 -26.40
CA SER A 240 8.48 -9.52 -26.39
C SER A 240 9.28 -9.24 -25.14
N VAL A 241 10.08 -10.23 -24.72
CA VAL A 241 11.06 -10.06 -23.65
C VAL A 241 12.14 -9.08 -24.10
N ALA A 242 12.39 -8.05 -23.32
CA ALA A 242 13.46 -7.10 -23.60
C ALA A 242 14.83 -7.78 -23.46
N LYS A 243 15.71 -7.52 -24.42
CA LYS A 243 17.07 -8.08 -24.43
C LYS A 243 17.99 -7.20 -23.59
N VAL A 244 17.70 -7.08 -22.32
CA VAL A 244 18.46 -6.32 -21.33
C VAL A 244 18.75 -7.18 -20.12
N ASP A 245 19.90 -6.98 -19.48
CA ASP A 245 20.16 -7.55 -18.15
C ASP A 245 19.51 -6.63 -17.13
N ASN A 246 18.36 -7.05 -16.62
CA ASN A 246 17.58 -6.32 -15.63
C ASN A 246 17.85 -6.89 -14.24
N ASN A 247 19.05 -6.63 -13.73
CA ASN A 247 19.53 -7.10 -12.46
C ASN A 247 19.55 -5.93 -11.45
N HIS A 248 18.92 -6.13 -10.29
CA HIS A 248 18.91 -5.17 -9.19
C HIS A 248 19.77 -5.71 -8.05
N THR A 249 20.81 -4.99 -7.66
CA THR A 249 21.67 -5.35 -6.53
C THR A 249 21.41 -4.41 -5.34
N TYR A 250 21.59 -4.93 -4.14
CA TYR A 250 21.23 -4.26 -2.88
C TYR A 250 22.43 -4.29 -1.93
N THR A 251 22.75 -3.14 -1.33
CA THR A 251 23.83 -3.01 -0.35
C THR A 251 23.28 -2.42 0.95
N TYR A 252 23.82 -2.86 2.06
CA TYR A 252 23.35 -2.50 3.40
C TYR A 252 24.48 -1.99 4.26
N ASP A 253 24.17 -1.08 5.18
CA ASP A 253 25.08 -0.63 6.23
C ASP A 253 25.27 -1.70 7.33
N ALA A 254 26.06 -1.36 8.37
CA ALA A 254 26.31 -2.26 9.50
C ALA A 254 25.06 -2.52 10.36
N ASN A 255 24.08 -1.60 10.36
CA ASN A 255 22.82 -1.72 11.07
C ASN A 255 21.78 -2.53 10.30
N GLY A 256 22.04 -2.87 9.03
CA GLY A 256 21.13 -3.59 8.14
C GLY A 256 20.18 -2.67 7.36
N ASN A 257 20.37 -1.37 7.37
CA ASN A 257 19.61 -0.44 6.55
C ASN A 257 20.09 -0.53 5.08
N LEU A 258 19.16 -0.47 4.14
CA LEU A 258 19.47 -0.44 2.71
C LEU A 258 20.10 0.92 2.37
N VAL A 259 21.32 0.93 1.89
CA VAL A 259 22.05 2.17 1.54
C VAL A 259 22.21 2.37 0.05
N TYR A 260 22.11 1.30 -0.73
CA TYR A 260 22.33 1.37 -2.18
C TYR A 260 21.51 0.33 -2.93
N VAL A 261 20.88 0.76 -4.01
CA VAL A 261 20.24 -0.10 -5.01
C VAL A 261 20.79 0.25 -6.37
N ASN A 262 21.39 -0.73 -7.05
CA ASN A 262 21.79 -0.60 -8.43
C ASN A 262 20.82 -1.37 -9.32
N THR A 263 20.16 -0.66 -10.21
CA THR A 263 19.32 -1.24 -11.26
C THR A 263 20.12 -1.25 -12.58
N GLY A 264 21.31 -1.84 -12.55
CA GLY A 264 22.16 -1.96 -13.74
C GLY A 264 21.44 -2.73 -14.83
N ARG A 265 21.12 -2.06 -15.93
CA ARG A 265 20.50 -2.64 -17.11
C ARG A 265 21.51 -2.60 -18.23
N ILE A 266 21.92 -3.77 -18.71
CA ILE A 266 22.84 -3.92 -19.82
C ILE A 266 22.07 -4.48 -21.02
N LYS A 267 22.07 -3.75 -22.12
CA LYS A 267 21.48 -4.20 -23.40
C LYS A 267 22.29 -5.34 -24.01
N GLN A 268 21.69 -6.08 -24.93
CA GLN A 268 22.34 -7.22 -25.59
C GLN A 268 23.61 -6.81 -26.35
N ASP A 269 23.72 -5.56 -26.80
CA ASP A 269 24.89 -4.99 -27.45
C ASP A 269 26.01 -4.58 -26.48
N GLY A 270 25.81 -4.78 -25.18
CA GLY A 270 26.73 -4.40 -24.11
C GLY A 270 26.62 -2.95 -23.65
N ALA A 271 25.75 -2.16 -24.26
CA ALA A 271 25.55 -0.77 -23.86
C ALA A 271 24.67 -0.69 -22.61
N LEU A 272 24.88 0.35 -21.78
CA LEU A 272 24.00 0.64 -20.65
C LEU A 272 22.62 1.05 -21.16
N ASP A 273 21.57 0.48 -20.57
CA ASP A 273 20.20 0.90 -20.85
C ASP A 273 19.98 2.31 -20.29
N SER A 274 19.28 3.17 -21.04
CA SER A 274 18.90 4.51 -20.59
C SER A 274 18.00 4.51 -19.35
N MET A 275 17.36 3.37 -19.03
CA MET A 275 16.55 3.17 -17.83
C MET A 275 17.36 2.58 -16.65
N ALA A 276 18.66 2.37 -16.81
CA ALA A 276 19.51 2.02 -15.68
C ALA A 276 19.53 3.17 -14.67
N ALA A 277 19.36 2.85 -13.41
CA ALA A 277 19.29 3.82 -12.33
C ALA A 277 20.02 3.31 -11.09
N GLU A 278 20.60 4.24 -10.37
CA GLU A 278 21.12 4.02 -9.02
C GLU A 278 20.24 4.74 -8.03
N ARG A 279 20.14 4.20 -6.83
CA ARG A 279 19.49 4.90 -5.70
C ARG A 279 20.36 4.73 -4.47
N LYS A 280 20.71 5.85 -3.86
CA LYS A 280 21.43 5.92 -2.60
C LYS A 280 20.50 6.40 -1.51
N LEU A 281 20.64 5.82 -0.31
CA LEU A 281 19.78 6.12 0.83
C LEU A 281 20.67 6.43 2.03
N ARG A 282 20.26 7.43 2.81
CA ARG A 282 20.91 7.81 4.06
C ARG A 282 19.97 7.63 5.23
N TRP A 283 20.52 7.23 6.34
CA TRP A 283 19.81 6.93 7.57
C TRP A 283 20.44 7.66 8.74
N ASP A 284 19.64 8.07 9.71
CA ASP A 284 20.12 8.64 10.95
C ASP A 284 20.46 7.54 11.99
N GLU A 285 20.91 7.96 13.18
CA GLU A 285 21.30 7.06 14.25
C GLU A 285 20.12 6.26 14.82
N GLU A 286 18.88 6.67 14.56
CA GLU A 286 17.65 5.95 14.94
C GLU A 286 17.12 5.05 13.80
N ASN A 287 17.94 4.82 12.75
CA ASN A 287 17.57 4.05 11.55
C ASN A 287 16.34 4.63 10.81
N ARG A 288 16.18 5.95 10.78
CA ARG A 288 15.15 6.63 9.99
C ARG A 288 15.77 7.16 8.70
N LEU A 289 15.08 6.98 7.58
CA LEU A 289 15.52 7.47 6.27
C LEU A 289 15.54 9.02 6.27
N THR A 290 16.70 9.61 6.02
CA THR A 290 16.91 11.06 5.99
C THR A 290 17.05 11.60 4.57
N ALA A 291 17.55 10.81 3.64
CA ALA A 291 17.68 11.20 2.24
C ALA A 291 17.58 10.00 1.30
N SER A 292 17.05 10.23 0.12
CA SER A 292 17.00 9.26 -0.99
C SER A 292 17.20 10.01 -2.30
N ASP A 293 18.30 9.73 -2.99
CA ASP A 293 18.64 10.35 -4.27
C ASP A 293 19.60 9.43 -5.04
N ASP A 294 19.61 9.55 -6.36
CA ASP A 294 20.57 8.90 -7.24
C ASP A 294 21.89 9.71 -7.38
N THR A 295 21.87 11.00 -7.02
CA THR A 295 23.03 11.91 -7.05
C THR A 295 23.75 12.04 -5.71
N LEU A 296 23.28 11.44 -4.62
CA LEU A 296 23.95 11.50 -3.31
C LEU A 296 25.37 10.96 -3.38
N ASN A 297 26.34 11.81 -3.02
CA ASN A 297 27.73 11.39 -2.86
C ASN A 297 27.99 10.95 -1.40
N ALA A 298 28.98 10.09 -1.20
CA ALA A 298 29.35 9.61 0.15
C ALA A 298 29.87 10.73 1.07
N THR A 299 30.20 11.89 0.50
CA THR A 299 30.78 13.07 1.19
C THR A 299 29.76 14.15 1.52
N ASP A 300 28.48 14.02 1.11
CA ASP A 300 27.45 15.00 1.47
C ASP A 300 26.93 14.69 2.88
N GLU A 301 27.71 15.07 3.93
CA GLU A 301 27.30 15.05 5.32
C GLU A 301 26.37 16.22 5.67
#